data_257329155f1473ba8f89d7edb0e27100
#
_entry.id   257329155f1473ba8f89d7edb0e27100
#
_cell.length_a   1.000
_cell.length_b   1.000
_cell.length_c   1.000
_cell.angle_alpha   90.00
_cell.angle_beta   90.00
_cell.angle_gamma   90.00
#
_symmetry.space_group_name_H-M   'P 1'
#
loop_
_entity.id
_entity.type
_entity.pdbx_description
1 polymer ?
#
loop_
_entity_poly.entity_id
_entity_poly.type
_entity_poly.pdbx_seq_one_letter_code
_entity_poly.pdbx_strand_id
1 'polypeptide(L)' 'MKRYALLKHLRKYGCFLKREGSSHSLWCNPKTGHVEAIPRHNEIPNKLVKKIIKSLDLPEL' A
#
# COMPACT_ATOMS: atom_id res chain seq x y z
N MET A 1 5.14 -9.31 6.40
CA MET A 1 3.67 -9.15 6.39
C MET A 1 3.10 -9.70 5.10
N LYS A 2 2.00 -10.39 5.14
CA LYS A 2 1.35 -10.88 3.92
C LYS A 2 0.79 -9.71 3.11
N ARG A 3 0.97 -9.77 1.78
CA ARG A 3 0.49 -8.73 0.88
C ARG A 3 -1.00 -8.46 1.04
N TYR A 4 -1.82 -9.53 1.12
CA TYR A 4 -3.27 -9.36 1.25
C TYR A 4 -3.66 -8.60 2.54
N ALA A 5 -2.91 -8.82 3.62
CA ALA A 5 -3.16 -8.13 4.88
C ALA A 5 -2.83 -6.63 4.78
N LEU A 6 -1.74 -6.31 4.09
CA LEU A 6 -1.39 -4.91 3.81
C LEU A 6 -2.47 -4.24 2.97
N LEU A 7 -2.89 -4.88 1.88
CA LEU A 7 -3.94 -4.31 1.01
C LEU A 7 -5.26 -4.13 1.75
N LYS A 8 -5.60 -5.06 2.65
CA LYS A 8 -6.79 -4.93 3.48
C LYS A 8 -6.70 -3.68 4.37
N HIS A 9 -5.54 -3.43 4.95
CA HIS A 9 -5.30 -2.23 5.76
C HIS A 9 -5.44 -0.96 4.91
N LEU A 10 -4.88 -0.94 3.71
CA LEU A 10 -5.00 0.20 2.81
C LEU A 10 -6.47 0.49 2.48
N ARG A 11 -7.25 -0.54 2.15
CA ARG A 11 -8.67 -0.40 1.85
C ARG A 11 -9.47 0.12 3.04
N LYS A 12 -9.12 -0.34 4.24
CA LYS A 12 -9.78 0.09 5.47
C LYS A 12 -9.74 1.61 5.63
N TYR A 13 -8.66 2.25 5.19
CA TYR A 13 -8.48 3.68 5.28
C TYR A 13 -8.77 4.43 3.98
N GLY A 14 -9.48 3.79 3.06
CA GLY A 14 -9.98 4.43 1.86
C GLY A 14 -9.03 4.47 0.69
N CYS A 15 -7.84 3.85 0.79
CA CYS A 15 -6.93 3.77 -0.34
C CYS A 15 -7.50 2.84 -1.41
N PHE A 16 -7.14 3.10 -2.65
CA PHE A 16 -7.63 2.31 -3.77
C PHE A 16 -6.51 2.03 -4.77
N LEU A 17 -6.70 0.97 -5.55
CA LEU A 17 -5.80 0.62 -6.64
C LEU A 17 -5.97 1.62 -7.76
N LYS A 18 -4.94 2.41 -8.02
CA LYS A 18 -4.96 3.42 -9.07
C LYS A 18 -4.60 2.81 -10.42
N ARG A 19 -3.58 1.96 -10.46
CA ARG A 19 -3.12 1.34 -11.70
C ARG A 19 -2.28 0.11 -11.42
N GLU A 20 -2.41 -0.91 -12.29
CA GLU A 20 -1.52 -2.06 -12.26
C GLU A 20 -0.36 -1.82 -13.20
N GLY A 21 0.86 -1.92 -12.68
CA GLY A 21 2.08 -1.90 -13.47
C GLY A 21 2.55 -3.33 -13.74
N SER A 22 3.72 -3.46 -14.39
CA SER A 22 4.28 -4.76 -14.76
C SER A 22 4.69 -5.60 -13.53
N SER A 23 5.27 -4.98 -12.52
CA SER A 23 5.73 -5.70 -11.31
C SER A 23 5.21 -5.08 -10.01
N HIS A 24 4.49 -3.97 -10.07
CA HIS A 24 3.97 -3.27 -8.91
C HIS A 24 2.55 -2.81 -9.15
N SER A 25 1.77 -2.78 -8.07
CA SER A 25 0.44 -2.17 -8.06
C SER A 25 0.54 -0.77 -7.46
N LEU A 26 0.02 0.24 -8.14
CA LEU A 26 0.02 1.62 -7.63
C LEU A 26 -1.26 1.87 -6.85
N TRP A 27 -1.10 2.19 -5.57
CA TRP A 27 -2.20 2.49 -4.66
C TRP A 27 -2.19 3.95 -4.27
N CYS A 28 -3.36 4.53 -4.12
CA CYS A 28 -3.53 5.95 -3.85
C CYS A 28 -4.36 6.18 -2.59
N ASN A 29 -3.94 7.14 -1.78
CA ASN A 29 -4.76 7.67 -0.69
C ASN A 29 -5.48 8.91 -1.22
N PRO A 30 -6.81 8.87 -1.44
CA PRO A 30 -7.53 10.00 -2.03
C PRO A 30 -7.54 11.25 -1.15
N LYS A 31 -7.35 11.10 0.16
CA LYS A 31 -7.33 12.24 1.08
C LYS A 31 -6.11 13.13 0.88
N THR A 32 -4.98 12.54 0.50
CA THR A 32 -3.72 13.27 0.33
C THR A 32 -3.26 13.33 -1.11
N GLY A 33 -3.77 12.43 -1.97
CA GLY A 33 -3.31 12.27 -3.34
C GLY A 33 -2.00 11.51 -3.46
N HIS A 34 -1.44 11.04 -2.34
CA HIS A 34 -0.19 10.29 -2.38
C HIS A 34 -0.39 8.92 -3.01
N VAL A 35 0.61 8.50 -3.79
CA VAL A 35 0.62 7.21 -4.49
C VAL A 35 1.85 6.45 -4.08
N GLU A 36 1.71 5.14 -3.88
CA GLU A 36 2.83 4.28 -3.54
C GLU A 36 2.76 2.97 -4.32
N ALA A 37 3.92 2.47 -4.72
CA ALA A 37 4.04 1.20 -5.44
C ALA A 37 4.08 0.05 -4.45
N ILE A 38 3.19 -0.92 -4.62
CA ILE A 38 3.13 -2.11 -3.78
C ILE A 38 3.62 -3.30 -4.61
N PRO A 39 4.68 -4.00 -4.17
CA PRO A 39 5.16 -5.16 -4.90
C PRO A 39 4.13 -6.29 -4.91
N ARG A 40 4.16 -7.11 -5.96
CA ARG A 40 3.23 -8.24 -6.09
C ARG A 40 3.76 -9.54 -5.46
N HIS A 41 4.70 -9.44 -4.54
CA HIS A 41 5.17 -10.58 -3.77
C HIS A 41 4.17 -10.90 -2.66
N ASN A 42 3.98 -12.18 -2.37
CA ASN A 42 3.07 -12.62 -1.31
C ASN A 42 3.49 -12.13 0.07
N GLU A 43 4.80 -11.99 0.28
CA GLU A 43 5.36 -11.52 1.54
C GLU A 43 6.06 -10.19 1.33
N ILE A 44 5.69 -9.18 2.10
CA ILE A 44 6.28 -7.83 2.02
C ILE A 44 7.14 -7.62 3.26
N PRO A 45 8.44 -7.28 3.10
CA PRO A 45 9.29 -7.01 4.27
C PRO A 45 8.70 -5.93 5.17
N ASN A 46 8.81 -6.11 6.47
CA ASN A 46 8.24 -5.17 7.45
C ASN A 46 8.76 -3.74 7.27
N LYS A 47 10.01 -3.60 6.91
CA LYS A 47 10.61 -2.29 6.66
C LYS A 47 9.92 -1.57 5.51
N LEU A 48 9.60 -2.30 4.46
CA LEU A 48 8.88 -1.75 3.30
C LEU A 48 7.42 -1.45 3.67
N VAL A 49 6.79 -2.31 4.47
CA VAL A 49 5.43 -2.06 4.97
C VAL A 49 5.37 -0.73 5.70
N LYS A 50 6.31 -0.47 6.60
CA LYS A 50 6.36 0.79 7.34
C LYS A 50 6.53 1.99 6.42
N LYS A 51 7.39 1.86 5.41
CA LYS A 51 7.59 2.92 4.41
C LYS A 51 6.32 3.20 3.65
N ILE A 52 5.61 2.16 3.21
CA ILE A 52 4.36 2.30 2.46
C ILE A 52 3.29 2.99 3.30
N ILE A 53 3.10 2.53 4.53
CA ILE A 53 2.11 3.10 5.45
C ILE A 53 2.41 4.58 5.70
N LYS A 54 3.66 4.91 5.96
CA LYS A 54 4.08 6.29 6.20
C LYS A 54 3.90 7.16 4.95
N SER A 55 4.30 6.64 3.79
CA SER A 55 4.21 7.35 2.51
C SER A 55 2.77 7.65 2.13
N LEU A 56 1.85 6.74 2.44
CA LEU A 56 0.42 6.93 2.17
C LEU A 56 -0.29 7.67 3.31
N ASP A 57 0.44 8.13 4.31
CA ASP A 57 -0.08 8.92 5.42
C ASP A 57 -1.19 8.20 6.18
N LEU A 58 -0.96 6.92 6.48
CA LEU A 58 -1.91 6.07 7.18
C LEU A 58 -1.47 5.80 8.63
N PRO A 59 -2.43 5.46 9.51
CA PRO A 59 -2.08 5.03 10.86
C PRO A 59 -1.23 3.76 10.81
N GLU A 60 -0.35 3.61 11.79
CA GLU A 60 0.45 2.41 11.93
C GLU A 60 -0.43 1.18 12.19
N LEU A 61 0.10 0.04 11.78
CA LEU A 61 -0.58 -1.23 11.99
C LEU A 61 -0.52 -1.68 13.45
#